data_70d53cec28804f693399eefde2e45bc7
#
_entry.id   70d53cec28804f693399eefde2e45bc7
#
_cell.length_a   1.000
_cell.length_b   1.000
_cell.length_c   1.000
_cell.angle_alpha   90.00
_cell.angle_beta   90.00
_cell.angle_gamma   90.00
#
_symmetry.space_group_name_H-M   'P 1'
#
loop_
_entity.id
_entity.type
_entity.pdbx_description
1 polymer ?
#
loop_
_entity_poly.entity_id
_entity_poly.type
_entity_poly.pdbx_seq_one_letter_code
_entity_poly.pdbx_strand_id
1 'polypeptide(L)'
;MSPQTETKAGVGFKAGVKDYKLTYYTPEYETKDTDILAAFRVSPQPGVPPEEAGAAVAAESSTGTWTTVWTDGLTSLDRYKGRCYHIEPVAGEDSQWICYVAYPLDLFEEGSVTNMFTSIVGNVFGFKAPRALRLEDLRIPPTYSKTFQGPPHGIQVERDKLNKYGRPLLGCTIKPKLGLSAKNYGRACYECLRGGLDFTKDDENVNSQPFMRWRDRFVFCAEAIYKSQAETGEIKGHYLNATAGTCEEMIKRAVFARELGVPIVMHDYLTGGFTANTTLAHYCRDNGLLLHIHRAMHAVIDRQKNHGIFFTQDWVSMPGVIPVASGGIHVWHMPALTEIFGDDSVLQFGGGTLGHPWGNAPGAAANRVALEACVQARNEGRDLAREGNEIIRAACKWSPELAAACEVWKAIKFEFEPVDTIDK
;
A
#
# COMPACT_ATOMS: atom_id res chain seq x y z
N MET A 1 6.83 -34.09 -6.33
CA MET A 1 5.56 -34.67 -5.86
C MET A 1 5.65 -34.80 -4.35
N SER A 2 4.82 -34.06 -3.60
CA SER A 2 4.68 -34.29 -2.15
C SER A 2 4.19 -35.71 -1.94
N PRO A 3 4.79 -36.48 -1.01
CA PRO A 3 4.28 -37.80 -0.71
C PRO A 3 2.90 -37.65 -0.03
N GLN A 4 1.87 -37.91 -0.78
CA GLN A 4 0.54 -38.11 -0.21
C GLN A 4 0.57 -39.43 0.59
N THR A 5 0.48 -39.34 1.89
CA THR A 5 0.31 -40.50 2.74
C THR A 5 -1.16 -40.92 2.63
N GLU A 6 -1.45 -41.94 1.84
CA GLU A 6 -2.76 -42.60 1.88
C GLU A 6 -2.92 -43.26 3.24
N THR A 7 -3.77 -42.69 4.10
CA THR A 7 -4.20 -43.31 5.31
C THR A 7 -5.47 -44.12 5.06
N LYS A 8 -5.58 -45.31 5.66
CA LYS A 8 -6.80 -46.14 5.53
C LYS A 8 -7.99 -45.42 6.16
N ALA A 9 -8.95 -45.03 5.31
CA ALA A 9 -10.18 -44.42 5.76
C ALA A 9 -11.01 -45.36 6.66
N GLY A 10 -11.56 -44.83 7.74
CA GLY A 10 -12.84 -45.25 8.23
C GLY A 10 -12.97 -46.17 9.43
N VAL A 11 -11.93 -46.48 10.15
CA VAL A 11 -12.14 -47.13 11.48
C VAL A 11 -12.35 -46.01 12.50
N GLY A 12 -13.61 -45.79 12.90
CA GLY A 12 -13.96 -44.82 13.94
C GLY A 12 -14.63 -43.52 13.49
N PHE A 13 -14.97 -43.37 12.19
CA PHE A 13 -15.73 -42.18 11.75
C PHE A 13 -17.12 -42.14 12.42
N LYS A 14 -17.42 -41.00 13.04
CA LYS A 14 -18.74 -40.70 13.62
C LYS A 14 -19.25 -39.39 13.01
N ALA A 15 -20.36 -39.48 12.30
CA ALA A 15 -21.02 -38.31 11.73
C ALA A 15 -21.58 -37.40 12.84
N GLY A 16 -21.47 -36.09 12.67
CA GLY A 16 -22.00 -35.11 13.61
C GLY A 16 -21.46 -33.69 13.36
N VAL A 17 -22.00 -32.73 14.09
CA VAL A 17 -21.49 -31.36 14.11
C VAL A 17 -20.10 -31.36 14.76
N LYS A 18 -19.15 -30.63 14.15
CA LYS A 18 -17.79 -30.56 14.64
C LYS A 18 -17.71 -29.64 15.86
N ASP A 19 -17.04 -30.10 16.91
CA ASP A 19 -16.53 -29.27 17.99
C ASP A 19 -15.11 -28.84 17.60
N TYR A 20 -14.98 -27.57 17.19
CA TYR A 20 -13.73 -27.03 16.64
C TYR A 20 -12.62 -26.99 17.69
N LYS A 21 -12.99 -26.65 18.92
CA LYS A 21 -12.06 -26.52 20.03
C LYS A 21 -11.23 -27.79 20.23
N LEU A 22 -11.82 -28.97 20.08
CA LEU A 22 -11.13 -30.25 20.28
C LEU A 22 -10.01 -30.50 19.25
N THR A 23 -10.06 -29.85 18.09
CA THR A 23 -9.12 -30.12 16.99
C THR A 23 -8.21 -28.95 16.68
N TYR A 24 -8.73 -27.70 16.72
CA TYR A 24 -8.07 -26.54 16.22
C TYR A 24 -7.67 -25.49 17.27
N TYR A 25 -8.10 -25.66 18.54
CA TYR A 25 -7.57 -24.92 19.68
C TYR A 25 -6.42 -25.68 20.30
N THR A 26 -5.21 -25.16 20.16
CA THR A 26 -3.97 -25.83 20.55
C THR A 26 -3.06 -24.88 21.33
N PRO A 27 -3.42 -24.49 22.57
CA PRO A 27 -2.67 -23.50 23.35
C PRO A 27 -1.24 -23.92 23.68
N GLU A 28 -0.93 -25.22 23.59
CA GLU A 28 0.40 -25.80 23.79
C GLU A 28 1.28 -25.73 22.53
N TYR A 29 0.74 -25.24 21.39
CA TYR A 29 1.49 -25.20 20.15
C TYR A 29 2.55 -24.10 20.17
N GLU A 30 3.80 -24.49 19.98
CA GLU A 30 4.91 -23.57 19.74
C GLU A 30 4.99 -23.23 18.26
N THR A 31 4.84 -21.94 17.93
CA THR A 31 4.89 -21.46 16.53
C THR A 31 6.28 -21.66 15.92
N LYS A 32 6.31 -22.03 14.65
CA LYS A 32 7.56 -22.22 13.90
C LYS A 32 7.91 -20.95 13.13
N ASP A 33 9.18 -20.76 12.83
CA ASP A 33 9.65 -19.67 11.96
C ASP A 33 9.09 -19.78 10.54
N THR A 34 8.65 -20.97 10.14
CA THR A 34 8.03 -21.25 8.84
C THR A 34 6.51 -21.08 8.82
N ASP A 35 5.86 -20.86 9.95
CA ASP A 35 4.41 -20.67 9.97
C ASP A 35 4.02 -19.28 9.47
N ILE A 36 2.92 -19.17 8.74
CA ILE A 36 2.21 -17.90 8.57
C ILE A 36 1.36 -17.70 9.83
N LEU A 37 1.53 -16.53 10.48
CA LEU A 37 0.75 -16.20 11.67
C LEU A 37 -0.26 -15.12 11.32
N ALA A 38 -1.49 -15.28 11.84
CA ALA A 38 -2.55 -14.29 11.70
C ALA A 38 -3.15 -13.93 13.06
N ALA A 39 -3.43 -12.65 13.27
CA ALA A 39 -4.19 -12.15 14.40
C ALA A 39 -5.58 -11.74 13.92
N PHE A 40 -6.61 -12.33 14.51
CA PHE A 40 -8.00 -12.01 14.19
C PHE A 40 -8.70 -11.41 15.40
N ARG A 41 -9.39 -10.28 15.19
CA ARG A 41 -10.37 -9.79 16.15
C ARG A 41 -11.68 -10.53 15.92
N VAL A 42 -12.14 -11.21 16.95
CA VAL A 42 -13.31 -12.08 16.90
C VAL A 42 -14.33 -11.63 17.93
N SER A 43 -15.58 -11.46 17.50
CA SER A 43 -16.73 -11.34 18.39
C SER A 43 -17.55 -12.64 18.31
N PRO A 44 -17.49 -13.54 19.30
CA PRO A 44 -18.24 -14.78 19.29
C PRO A 44 -19.75 -14.54 19.28
N GLN A 45 -20.54 -15.51 18.80
CA GLN A 45 -21.99 -15.50 19.01
C GLN A 45 -22.32 -15.66 20.50
N PRO A 46 -23.47 -15.14 20.95
CA PRO A 46 -23.91 -15.34 22.34
C PRO A 46 -23.89 -16.84 22.74
N GLY A 47 -23.23 -17.15 23.84
CA GLY A 47 -23.09 -18.51 24.34
C GLY A 47 -21.98 -19.36 23.70
N VAL A 48 -21.25 -18.83 22.73
CA VAL A 48 -20.08 -19.47 22.14
C VAL A 48 -18.82 -18.99 22.87
N PRO A 49 -18.01 -19.87 23.47
CA PRO A 49 -16.78 -19.47 24.13
C PRO A 49 -15.73 -19.03 23.11
N PRO A 50 -14.80 -18.11 23.47
CA PRO A 50 -13.80 -17.57 22.54
C PRO A 50 -12.88 -18.67 21.97
N GLU A 51 -12.59 -19.72 22.72
CA GLU A 51 -11.80 -20.87 22.28
C GLU A 51 -12.47 -21.62 21.12
N GLU A 52 -13.80 -21.80 21.18
CA GLU A 52 -14.55 -22.42 20.10
C GLU A 52 -14.62 -21.51 18.88
N ALA A 53 -14.83 -20.20 19.08
CA ALA A 53 -14.85 -19.24 17.99
C ALA A 53 -13.48 -19.09 17.31
N GLY A 54 -12.39 -19.01 18.06
CA GLY A 54 -11.02 -18.96 17.52
C GLY A 54 -10.63 -20.25 16.80
N ALA A 55 -11.00 -21.39 17.36
CA ALA A 55 -10.81 -22.69 16.71
C ALA A 55 -11.61 -22.82 15.41
N ALA A 56 -12.83 -22.29 15.37
CA ALA A 56 -13.64 -22.24 14.16
C ALA A 56 -12.99 -21.38 13.06
N VAL A 57 -12.41 -20.23 13.44
CA VAL A 57 -11.64 -19.40 12.51
C VAL A 57 -10.45 -20.17 11.94
N ALA A 58 -9.67 -20.85 12.79
CA ALA A 58 -8.54 -21.68 12.36
C ALA A 58 -8.96 -22.82 11.43
N ALA A 59 -10.10 -23.46 11.71
CA ALA A 59 -10.64 -24.55 10.90
C ALA A 59 -11.08 -24.09 9.52
N GLU A 60 -11.95 -23.09 9.46
CA GLU A 60 -12.58 -22.61 8.21
C GLU A 60 -11.60 -21.86 7.29
N SER A 61 -10.51 -21.34 7.83
CA SER A 61 -9.42 -20.74 7.06
C SER A 61 -8.32 -21.73 6.67
N SER A 62 -8.46 -23.01 6.99
CA SER A 62 -7.49 -24.06 6.64
C SER A 62 -8.15 -25.33 6.11
N THR A 63 -8.42 -26.32 6.96
CA THR A 63 -8.81 -27.68 6.56
C THR A 63 -10.20 -28.08 7.01
N GLY A 64 -10.86 -27.27 7.83
CA GLY A 64 -12.10 -27.63 8.48
C GLY A 64 -13.37 -27.24 7.74
N THR A 65 -14.46 -27.85 8.18
CA THR A 65 -15.83 -27.48 7.84
C THR A 65 -16.73 -27.73 9.05
N TRP A 66 -17.98 -27.27 9.02
CA TRP A 66 -18.94 -27.29 10.14
C TRP A 66 -19.29 -28.68 10.67
N THR A 67 -19.02 -29.73 9.91
CA THR A 67 -19.34 -31.12 10.25
C THR A 67 -18.09 -32.01 10.17
N THR A 68 -18.14 -33.16 10.85
CA THR A 68 -17.13 -34.19 10.65
C THR A 68 -17.29 -34.80 9.26
N VAL A 69 -16.19 -35.11 8.60
CA VAL A 69 -16.16 -35.72 7.25
C VAL A 69 -15.26 -36.94 7.27
N TRP A 70 -15.70 -38.03 6.63
CA TRP A 70 -14.93 -39.28 6.62
C TRP A 70 -13.58 -39.11 5.88
N THR A 71 -13.49 -38.15 4.98
CA THR A 71 -12.29 -37.80 4.21
C THR A 71 -11.17 -37.19 5.10
N ASP A 72 -11.48 -36.75 6.30
CA ASP A 72 -10.44 -36.38 7.29
C ASP A 72 -9.48 -37.54 7.56
N GLY A 73 -9.97 -38.81 7.46
CA GLY A 73 -9.16 -40.02 7.58
C GLY A 73 -8.23 -40.30 6.38
N LEU A 74 -8.36 -39.59 5.30
CA LEU A 74 -7.52 -39.70 4.10
C LEU A 74 -6.35 -38.69 4.06
N THR A 75 -6.25 -37.80 5.04
CA THR A 75 -5.19 -36.80 5.14
C THR A 75 -4.47 -36.85 6.49
N SER A 76 -3.26 -36.31 6.52
CA SER A 76 -2.55 -36.03 7.77
C SER A 76 -3.05 -34.68 8.32
N LEU A 77 -4.29 -34.66 8.86
CA LEU A 77 -4.97 -33.43 9.31
C LEU A 77 -4.10 -32.62 10.26
N ASP A 78 -3.38 -33.30 11.16
CA ASP A 78 -2.51 -32.63 12.13
C ASP A 78 -1.35 -31.86 11.47
N ARG A 79 -0.90 -32.30 10.31
CA ARG A 79 0.13 -31.59 9.53
C ARG A 79 -0.42 -30.30 8.86
N TYR A 80 -1.66 -30.31 8.39
CA TYR A 80 -2.21 -29.27 7.52
C TYR A 80 -3.22 -28.35 8.20
N LYS A 81 -3.68 -28.64 9.40
CA LYS A 81 -4.65 -27.79 10.12
C LYS A 81 -4.06 -26.45 10.53
N GLY A 82 -4.87 -25.40 10.45
CA GLY A 82 -4.62 -24.15 11.17
C GLY A 82 -4.76 -24.37 12.68
N ARG A 83 -4.03 -23.62 13.50
CA ARG A 83 -3.99 -23.77 14.95
C ARG A 83 -4.26 -22.43 15.62
N CYS A 84 -5.39 -22.34 16.33
CA CYS A 84 -5.59 -21.24 17.27
C CYS A 84 -4.76 -21.53 18.51
N TYR A 85 -3.61 -20.88 18.62
CA TYR A 85 -2.63 -21.19 19.67
C TYR A 85 -2.66 -20.23 20.85
N HIS A 86 -3.27 -19.05 20.68
CA HIS A 86 -3.39 -18.06 21.74
C HIS A 86 -4.65 -17.22 21.57
N ILE A 87 -5.26 -16.83 22.67
CA ILE A 87 -6.45 -15.95 22.70
C ILE A 87 -6.28 -14.99 23.86
N GLU A 88 -6.53 -13.71 23.61
CA GLU A 88 -6.55 -12.66 24.63
C GLU A 88 -7.76 -11.72 24.48
N PRO A 89 -8.30 -11.18 25.58
CA PRO A 89 -9.41 -10.22 25.49
C PRO A 89 -8.93 -8.89 24.93
N VAL A 90 -9.82 -8.20 24.20
CA VAL A 90 -9.57 -6.83 23.76
C VAL A 90 -9.83 -5.88 24.93
N ALA A 91 -8.86 -5.05 25.28
CA ALA A 91 -8.97 -4.12 26.38
C ALA A 91 -10.16 -3.13 26.15
N GLY A 92 -11.05 -3.07 27.13
CA GLY A 92 -12.24 -2.20 27.08
C GLY A 92 -13.43 -2.75 26.32
N GLU A 93 -13.36 -3.99 25.81
CA GLU A 93 -14.42 -4.65 25.04
C GLU A 93 -14.80 -6.01 25.67
N ASP A 94 -16.00 -6.10 26.25
CA ASP A 94 -16.43 -7.30 26.99
C ASP A 94 -16.71 -8.54 26.12
N SER A 95 -16.87 -8.37 24.80
CA SER A 95 -17.26 -9.43 23.88
C SER A 95 -16.35 -9.60 22.67
N GLN A 96 -15.14 -9.05 22.73
CA GLN A 96 -14.15 -9.13 21.64
C GLN A 96 -12.83 -9.73 22.11
N TRP A 97 -12.23 -10.51 21.23
CA TRP A 97 -11.03 -11.28 21.51
C TRP A 97 -10.06 -11.18 20.34
N ILE A 98 -8.77 -11.16 20.62
CA ILE A 98 -7.74 -11.41 19.59
C ILE A 98 -7.40 -12.91 19.64
N CYS A 99 -7.66 -13.58 18.53
CA CYS A 99 -7.34 -14.98 18.32
C CYS A 99 -6.13 -15.08 17.38
N TYR A 100 -5.08 -15.73 17.83
CA TYR A 100 -3.84 -15.93 17.09
C TYR A 100 -3.85 -17.31 16.44
N VAL A 101 -3.69 -17.34 15.12
CA VAL A 101 -3.75 -18.58 14.33
C VAL A 101 -2.43 -18.78 13.59
N ALA A 102 -1.86 -19.96 13.72
CA ALA A 102 -0.69 -20.42 12.98
C ALA A 102 -1.11 -21.35 11.83
N TYR A 103 -0.58 -21.11 10.64
CA TYR A 103 -0.83 -21.93 9.47
C TYR A 103 0.47 -22.55 8.97
N PRO A 104 0.51 -23.89 8.72
CA PRO A 104 1.64 -24.51 8.05
C PRO A 104 1.82 -23.94 6.63
N LEU A 105 3.05 -23.70 6.23
CA LEU A 105 3.36 -23.11 4.94
C LEU A 105 2.88 -23.93 3.74
N ASP A 106 2.83 -25.24 3.89
CA ASP A 106 2.35 -26.20 2.86
C ASP A 106 0.91 -25.95 2.40
N LEU A 107 0.15 -25.08 3.07
CA LEU A 107 -1.23 -24.72 2.68
C LEU A 107 -1.30 -23.68 1.57
N PHE A 108 -0.21 -23.01 1.28
CA PHE A 108 -0.21 -21.82 0.43
C PHE A 108 0.58 -22.03 -0.86
N GLU A 109 0.01 -21.54 -1.96
CA GLU A 109 0.66 -21.54 -3.26
C GLU A 109 1.83 -20.53 -3.24
N GLU A 110 3.00 -20.97 -3.68
CA GLU A 110 4.19 -20.14 -3.76
C GLU A 110 3.98 -18.94 -4.70
N GLY A 111 4.41 -17.75 -4.28
CA GLY A 111 4.32 -16.53 -5.09
C GLY A 111 2.90 -16.01 -5.33
N SER A 112 1.90 -16.47 -4.58
CA SER A 112 0.49 -16.13 -4.79
C SER A 112 -0.17 -15.44 -3.59
N VAL A 113 -0.18 -14.11 -3.59
CA VAL A 113 -0.95 -13.32 -2.62
C VAL A 113 -2.45 -13.63 -2.73
N THR A 114 -2.95 -13.88 -3.94
CA THR A 114 -4.35 -14.23 -4.19
C THR A 114 -4.72 -15.51 -3.45
N ASN A 115 -3.91 -16.57 -3.55
CA ASN A 115 -4.18 -17.81 -2.85
C ASN A 115 -4.09 -17.63 -1.32
N MET A 116 -3.07 -16.92 -0.82
CA MET A 116 -2.92 -16.66 0.60
C MET A 116 -4.16 -15.98 1.20
N PHE A 117 -4.64 -14.90 0.59
CA PHE A 117 -5.83 -14.21 1.08
C PHE A 117 -7.12 -15.00 0.84
N THR A 118 -7.22 -15.80 -0.22
CA THR A 118 -8.37 -16.69 -0.41
C THR A 118 -8.48 -17.71 0.71
N SER A 119 -7.37 -18.19 1.26
CA SER A 119 -7.36 -19.10 2.39
C SER A 119 -7.63 -18.38 3.72
N ILE A 120 -6.84 -17.36 4.06
CA ILE A 120 -6.89 -16.71 5.37
C ILE A 120 -8.16 -15.90 5.57
N VAL A 121 -8.60 -15.16 4.53
CA VAL A 121 -9.74 -14.25 4.58
C VAL A 121 -10.83 -14.59 3.54
N GLY A 122 -10.97 -15.86 3.22
CA GLY A 122 -11.97 -16.36 2.28
C GLY A 122 -13.32 -16.63 2.95
N ASN A 123 -13.76 -17.87 2.93
CA ASN A 123 -15.09 -18.29 3.42
C ASN A 123 -15.30 -18.09 4.93
N VAL A 124 -14.24 -17.96 5.71
CA VAL A 124 -14.30 -17.79 7.16
C VAL A 124 -15.20 -16.61 7.60
N PHE A 125 -15.35 -15.58 6.80
CA PHE A 125 -16.23 -14.43 7.09
C PHE A 125 -17.71 -14.73 6.90
N GLY A 126 -18.07 -15.78 6.17
CA GLY A 126 -19.46 -16.27 6.03
C GLY A 126 -19.89 -17.26 7.09
N PHE A 127 -19.01 -17.60 8.03
CA PHE A 127 -19.24 -18.66 9.01
C PHE A 127 -20.03 -18.18 10.22
N LYS A 128 -20.85 -19.06 10.82
CA LYS A 128 -21.82 -18.68 11.86
C LYS A 128 -21.27 -18.58 13.28
N ALA A 129 -20.11 -19.13 13.59
CA ALA A 129 -19.56 -19.14 14.95
C ALA A 129 -19.19 -17.72 15.45
N PRO A 130 -18.53 -16.86 14.66
CA PRO A 130 -18.35 -15.46 15.01
C PRO A 130 -19.56 -14.62 14.60
N ARG A 131 -19.92 -13.66 15.44
CA ARG A 131 -20.84 -12.57 15.10
C ARG A 131 -20.18 -11.51 14.22
N ALA A 132 -18.89 -11.22 14.51
CA ALA A 132 -18.03 -10.36 13.73
C ALA A 132 -16.60 -10.91 13.71
N LEU A 133 -15.90 -10.65 12.61
CA LEU A 133 -14.55 -11.11 12.37
C LEU A 133 -13.77 -10.06 11.58
N ARG A 134 -12.53 -9.78 12.00
CA ARG A 134 -11.61 -8.91 11.27
C ARG A 134 -10.19 -9.47 11.34
N LEU A 135 -9.49 -9.53 10.22
CA LEU A 135 -8.05 -9.77 10.21
C LEU A 135 -7.35 -8.47 10.64
N GLU A 136 -6.56 -8.53 11.68
CA GLU A 136 -5.85 -7.37 12.23
C GLU A 136 -4.39 -7.33 11.77
N ASP A 137 -3.73 -8.48 11.71
CA ASP A 137 -2.30 -8.55 11.40
C ASP A 137 -1.88 -9.89 10.83
N LEU A 138 -0.78 -9.90 10.07
CA LEU A 138 -0.13 -11.10 9.53
C LEU A 138 1.38 -11.04 9.75
N ARG A 139 1.98 -12.19 10.05
CA ARG A 139 3.41 -12.43 9.94
C ARG A 139 3.67 -13.40 8.79
N ILE A 140 4.39 -12.95 7.78
CA ILE A 140 4.76 -13.75 6.61
C ILE A 140 6.20 -14.27 6.81
N PRO A 141 6.43 -15.59 6.84
CA PRO A 141 7.77 -16.12 7.06
C PRO A 141 8.68 -15.83 5.87
N PRO A 142 10.00 -15.65 6.11
CA PRO A 142 10.99 -15.43 5.05
C PRO A 142 10.98 -16.50 3.96
N THR A 143 10.71 -17.75 4.32
CA THR A 143 10.58 -18.87 3.38
C THR A 143 9.47 -18.67 2.36
N TYR A 144 8.37 -18.01 2.74
CA TYR A 144 7.28 -17.70 1.82
C TYR A 144 7.53 -16.39 1.06
N SER A 145 8.00 -15.33 1.75
CA SER A 145 8.26 -14.05 1.09
C SER A 145 9.30 -14.16 -0.04
N LYS A 146 10.26 -15.08 0.06
CA LYS A 146 11.24 -15.38 -0.99
C LYS A 146 10.65 -16.00 -2.26
N THR A 147 9.44 -16.54 -2.21
CA THR A 147 8.74 -17.07 -3.40
C THR A 147 8.16 -15.96 -4.28
N PHE A 148 8.08 -14.74 -3.77
CA PHE A 148 7.62 -13.56 -4.50
C PHE A 148 8.82 -12.85 -5.13
N GLN A 149 8.59 -12.27 -6.32
CA GLN A 149 9.63 -11.47 -6.96
C GLN A 149 9.83 -10.10 -6.28
N GLY A 150 8.89 -9.66 -5.46
CA GLY A 150 8.91 -8.36 -4.81
C GLY A 150 8.61 -7.17 -5.75
N PRO A 151 8.88 -5.94 -5.32
CA PRO A 151 8.68 -4.75 -6.14
C PRO A 151 9.55 -4.83 -7.40
N PRO A 152 9.14 -4.18 -8.53
CA PRO A 152 9.91 -4.18 -9.77
C PRO A 152 11.36 -3.73 -9.57
N HIS A 153 11.53 -2.69 -8.76
CA HIS A 153 12.84 -2.11 -8.44
C HIS A 153 12.87 -1.70 -6.96
N GLY A 154 14.06 -1.61 -6.40
CA GLY A 154 14.27 -1.06 -5.06
C GLY A 154 14.60 0.44 -5.09
N ILE A 155 14.66 1.05 -3.90
CA ILE A 155 14.90 2.49 -3.70
C ILE A 155 16.13 2.97 -4.47
N GLN A 156 17.24 2.25 -4.40
CA GLN A 156 18.49 2.65 -5.07
C GLN A 156 18.34 2.71 -6.60
N VAL A 157 17.71 1.71 -7.20
CA VAL A 157 17.48 1.67 -8.65
C VAL A 157 16.57 2.82 -9.10
N GLU A 158 15.54 3.14 -8.30
CA GLU A 158 14.65 4.26 -8.59
C GLU A 158 15.40 5.59 -8.53
N ARG A 159 16.24 5.79 -7.52
CA ARG A 159 17.08 6.97 -7.39
C ARG A 159 18.07 7.10 -8.55
N ASP A 160 18.73 6.02 -8.95
CA ASP A 160 19.67 6.01 -10.06
C ASP A 160 19.00 6.36 -11.39
N LYS A 161 17.82 5.77 -11.66
CA LYS A 161 17.02 6.06 -12.86
C LYS A 161 16.55 7.53 -12.94
N LEU A 162 16.29 8.14 -11.80
CA LEU A 162 15.81 9.51 -11.71
C LEU A 162 16.93 10.52 -11.49
N ASN A 163 18.15 10.05 -11.18
CA ASN A 163 19.31 10.86 -10.83
C ASN A 163 18.99 11.89 -9.72
N LYS A 164 18.40 11.42 -8.61
CA LYS A 164 17.96 12.28 -7.51
C LYS A 164 18.33 11.69 -6.15
N TYR A 165 19.18 12.43 -5.42
CA TYR A 165 19.77 11.99 -4.17
C TYR A 165 19.69 13.09 -3.08
N GLY A 166 19.81 12.68 -1.82
CA GLY A 166 20.00 13.57 -0.66
C GLY A 166 18.79 14.44 -0.30
N ARG A 167 17.61 14.12 -0.81
CA ARG A 167 16.36 14.79 -0.47
C ARG A 167 15.13 13.94 -0.81
N PRO A 168 13.97 14.19 -0.20
CA PRO A 168 12.70 13.66 -0.68
C PRO A 168 12.43 14.07 -2.14
N LEU A 169 11.66 13.25 -2.84
CA LEU A 169 11.18 13.57 -4.18
C LEU A 169 9.89 14.42 -4.09
N LEU A 170 9.71 15.33 -5.02
CA LEU A 170 8.53 16.20 -5.08
C LEU A 170 7.60 15.79 -6.22
N GLY A 171 6.33 15.58 -5.90
CA GLY A 171 5.31 15.26 -6.88
C GLY A 171 4.06 16.12 -6.76
N CYS A 172 3.22 16.08 -7.79
CA CYS A 172 1.93 16.74 -7.83
C CYS A 172 0.88 15.86 -8.52
N THR A 173 -0.25 15.65 -7.87
CA THR A 173 -1.43 15.08 -8.52
C THR A 173 -2.18 16.18 -9.24
N ILE A 174 -2.41 16.03 -10.54
CA ILE A 174 -3.06 17.04 -11.38
C ILE A 174 -4.51 17.28 -10.92
N LYS A 175 -4.88 18.55 -10.83
CA LYS A 175 -6.22 19.04 -10.49
C LYS A 175 -6.70 20.06 -11.53
N PRO A 176 -8.02 20.14 -11.85
CA PRO A 176 -9.06 19.22 -11.33
C PRO A 176 -8.84 17.77 -11.78
N LYS A 177 -9.29 16.80 -10.98
CA LYS A 177 -9.13 15.36 -11.26
C LYS A 177 -9.67 14.97 -12.63
N LEU A 178 -10.86 15.44 -12.96
CA LEU A 178 -11.62 15.08 -14.15
C LEU A 178 -12.07 16.35 -14.91
N GLY A 179 -12.37 16.20 -16.20
CA GLY A 179 -12.93 17.25 -17.04
C GLY A 179 -11.92 18.01 -17.90
N LEU A 180 -10.63 17.90 -17.67
CA LEU A 180 -9.62 18.51 -18.55
C LEU A 180 -9.51 17.73 -19.86
N SER A 181 -9.31 18.46 -20.97
CA SER A 181 -8.86 17.84 -22.21
C SER A 181 -7.42 17.32 -22.05
N ALA A 182 -7.03 16.33 -22.84
CA ALA A 182 -5.68 15.77 -22.80
C ALA A 182 -4.58 16.85 -23.00
N LYS A 183 -4.82 17.80 -23.89
CA LYS A 183 -3.92 18.93 -24.14
C LYS A 183 -3.75 19.84 -22.91
N ASN A 184 -4.86 20.22 -22.26
CA ASN A 184 -4.79 21.04 -21.06
C ASN A 184 -4.22 20.29 -19.86
N TYR A 185 -4.44 18.98 -19.81
CA TYR A 185 -3.84 18.11 -18.80
C TYR A 185 -2.32 18.07 -18.95
N GLY A 186 -1.80 17.84 -20.15
CA GLY A 186 -0.37 17.92 -20.47
C GLY A 186 0.23 19.29 -20.19
N ARG A 187 -0.51 20.39 -20.48
CA ARG A 187 -0.08 21.74 -20.12
C ARG A 187 0.08 21.91 -18.60
N ALA A 188 -0.86 21.39 -17.80
CA ALA A 188 -0.76 21.44 -16.34
C ALA A 188 0.46 20.64 -15.84
N CYS A 189 0.72 19.47 -16.42
CA CYS A 189 1.93 18.68 -16.13
C CYS A 189 3.20 19.48 -16.43
N TYR A 190 3.28 20.06 -17.62
CA TYR A 190 4.44 20.84 -18.04
C TYR A 190 4.73 22.02 -17.10
N GLU A 191 3.71 22.81 -16.74
CA GLU A 191 3.88 23.95 -15.82
C GLU A 191 4.39 23.51 -14.44
N CYS A 192 3.88 22.39 -13.91
CA CYS A 192 4.35 21.84 -12.63
C CYS A 192 5.81 21.36 -12.72
N LEU A 193 6.15 20.62 -13.78
CA LEU A 193 7.49 20.04 -13.94
C LEU A 193 8.56 21.10 -14.19
N ARG A 194 8.28 22.08 -15.06
CA ARG A 194 9.24 23.18 -15.31
C ARG A 194 9.43 24.10 -14.09
N GLY A 195 8.41 24.17 -13.22
CA GLY A 195 8.47 24.94 -11.98
C GLY A 195 9.32 24.30 -10.87
N GLY A 196 9.83 23.08 -11.07
CA GLY A 196 10.77 22.44 -10.16
C GLY A 196 10.31 21.13 -9.52
N LEU A 197 9.12 20.62 -9.83
CA LEU A 197 8.72 19.29 -9.35
C LEU A 197 9.47 18.19 -10.11
N ASP A 198 9.66 17.05 -9.43
CA ASP A 198 10.25 15.85 -10.03
C ASP A 198 9.21 15.09 -10.84
N PHE A 199 7.97 15.04 -10.34
CA PHE A 199 6.86 14.28 -10.92
C PHE A 199 5.57 15.06 -10.99
N THR A 200 4.73 14.64 -11.94
CA THR A 200 3.28 14.81 -11.89
C THR A 200 2.60 13.44 -11.90
N LYS A 201 1.32 13.38 -11.57
CA LYS A 201 0.60 12.11 -11.38
C LYS A 201 -0.83 12.20 -11.88
N ASP A 202 -1.26 11.16 -12.60
CA ASP A 202 -2.69 10.88 -12.79
C ASP A 202 -3.34 10.62 -11.43
N ASP A 203 -4.59 11.03 -11.25
CA ASP A 203 -5.34 10.62 -10.06
C ASP A 203 -5.95 9.21 -10.26
N GLU A 204 -6.37 8.57 -9.17
CA GLU A 204 -6.89 7.20 -9.17
C GLU A 204 -8.04 6.99 -10.19
N ASN A 205 -8.86 7.98 -10.39
CA ASN A 205 -10.02 7.92 -11.28
C ASN A 205 -9.77 8.45 -12.70
N VAL A 206 -8.53 8.78 -13.05
CA VAL A 206 -8.14 9.24 -14.38
C VAL A 206 -7.70 8.05 -15.21
N ASN A 207 -8.58 7.51 -16.02
CA ASN A 207 -8.36 6.33 -16.85
C ASN A 207 -8.52 6.66 -18.35
N SER A 208 -9.67 6.35 -18.95
CA SER A 208 -9.97 6.60 -20.37
C SER A 208 -11.40 7.09 -20.55
N GLN A 209 -11.69 8.24 -19.99
CA GLN A 209 -13.01 8.83 -20.08
C GLN A 209 -13.29 9.44 -21.47
N PRO A 210 -14.57 9.66 -21.85
CA PRO A 210 -14.94 10.25 -23.12
C PRO A 210 -14.31 11.62 -23.39
N PHE A 211 -14.11 12.44 -22.35
CA PHE A 211 -13.51 13.77 -22.46
C PHE A 211 -11.97 13.74 -22.58
N MET A 212 -11.33 12.61 -22.19
CA MET A 212 -9.87 12.45 -22.21
C MET A 212 -9.48 10.98 -22.37
N ARG A 213 -9.21 10.56 -23.59
CA ARG A 213 -8.76 9.19 -23.86
C ARG A 213 -7.33 9.00 -23.38
N TRP A 214 -7.02 7.81 -22.87
CA TRP A 214 -5.72 7.50 -22.26
C TRP A 214 -4.53 7.71 -23.23
N ARG A 215 -4.67 7.34 -24.51
CA ARG A 215 -3.59 7.54 -25.49
C ARG A 215 -3.23 9.02 -25.67
N ASP A 216 -4.22 9.87 -25.84
CA ASP A 216 -4.01 11.29 -26.01
C ASP A 216 -3.35 11.89 -24.75
N ARG A 217 -3.84 11.53 -23.56
CA ARG A 217 -3.25 11.97 -22.31
C ARG A 217 -1.78 11.55 -22.19
N PHE A 218 -1.47 10.28 -22.49
CA PHE A 218 -0.09 9.77 -22.41
C PHE A 218 0.85 10.52 -23.33
N VAL A 219 0.42 10.81 -24.57
CA VAL A 219 1.21 11.61 -25.52
C VAL A 219 1.46 13.02 -24.98
N PHE A 220 0.43 13.75 -24.55
CA PHE A 220 0.62 15.13 -24.05
C PHE A 220 1.41 15.17 -22.74
N CYS A 221 1.32 14.17 -21.89
CA CYS A 221 2.16 14.06 -20.69
C CYS A 221 3.62 13.76 -21.05
N ALA A 222 3.88 12.89 -22.04
CA ALA A 222 5.23 12.64 -22.54
C ALA A 222 5.86 13.89 -23.13
N GLU A 223 5.13 14.64 -23.95
CA GLU A 223 5.57 15.94 -24.47
C GLU A 223 5.92 16.92 -23.34
N ALA A 224 5.09 16.97 -22.30
CA ALA A 224 5.34 17.80 -21.12
C ALA A 224 6.63 17.43 -20.39
N ILE A 225 6.90 16.12 -20.24
CA ILE A 225 8.13 15.61 -19.64
C ILE A 225 9.35 16.05 -20.46
N TYR A 226 9.37 15.75 -21.76
CA TYR A 226 10.51 16.09 -22.62
C TYR A 226 10.81 17.59 -22.66
N LYS A 227 9.76 18.41 -22.74
CA LYS A 227 9.89 19.85 -22.76
C LYS A 227 10.46 20.41 -21.46
N SER A 228 9.94 19.93 -20.32
CA SER A 228 10.42 20.37 -19.01
C SER A 228 11.85 19.87 -18.71
N GLN A 229 12.21 18.66 -19.17
CA GLN A 229 13.59 18.16 -19.07
C GLN A 229 14.56 19.00 -19.88
N ALA A 230 14.17 19.40 -21.10
CA ALA A 230 14.99 20.27 -21.94
C ALA A 230 15.22 21.66 -21.31
N GLU A 231 14.23 22.21 -20.61
CA GLU A 231 14.32 23.51 -19.95
C GLU A 231 15.08 23.47 -18.63
N THR A 232 14.92 22.39 -17.84
CA THR A 232 15.46 22.33 -16.48
C THR A 232 16.77 21.58 -16.37
N GLY A 233 17.11 20.75 -17.36
CA GLY A 233 18.26 19.84 -17.29
C GLY A 233 18.07 18.68 -16.31
N GLU A 234 16.88 18.52 -15.71
CA GLU A 234 16.58 17.48 -14.73
C GLU A 234 15.72 16.38 -15.35
N ILE A 235 15.93 15.13 -14.92
CA ILE A 235 15.02 14.03 -15.24
C ILE A 235 13.68 14.29 -14.56
N LYS A 236 12.61 14.22 -15.35
CA LYS A 236 11.22 14.42 -14.91
C LYS A 236 10.39 13.18 -15.20
N GLY A 237 9.28 13.02 -14.47
CA GLY A 237 8.38 11.90 -14.66
C GLY A 237 6.91 12.28 -14.53
N HIS A 238 6.06 11.37 -15.00
CA HIS A 238 4.62 11.42 -14.76
C HIS A 238 4.13 9.99 -14.51
N TYR A 239 3.31 9.80 -13.48
CA TYR A 239 2.70 8.51 -13.19
C TYR A 239 1.49 8.31 -14.10
N LEU A 240 1.70 7.63 -15.24
CA LEU A 240 0.64 7.31 -16.18
C LEU A 240 -0.22 6.16 -15.66
N ASN A 241 -1.49 6.42 -15.40
CA ASN A 241 -2.41 5.42 -14.87
C ASN A 241 -2.72 4.34 -15.91
N ALA A 242 -2.16 3.16 -15.71
CA ALA A 242 -2.38 1.97 -16.54
C ALA A 242 -3.59 1.15 -16.11
N THR A 243 -4.22 1.45 -14.97
CA THR A 243 -5.41 0.74 -14.48
C THR A 243 -6.49 0.69 -15.56
N ALA A 244 -7.00 -0.49 -15.84
CA ALA A 244 -7.96 -0.74 -16.90
C ALA A 244 -8.98 -1.83 -16.50
N GLY A 245 -10.01 -2.00 -17.31
CA GLY A 245 -11.04 -3.00 -17.09
C GLY A 245 -10.60 -4.44 -17.35
N THR A 246 -9.49 -4.65 -18.06
CA THR A 246 -8.86 -5.96 -18.29
C THR A 246 -7.35 -5.89 -18.16
N CYS A 247 -6.72 -7.03 -17.89
CA CYS A 247 -5.26 -7.14 -17.81
C CYS A 247 -4.58 -6.83 -19.15
N GLU A 248 -5.17 -7.25 -20.27
CA GLU A 248 -4.65 -7.00 -21.61
C GLU A 248 -4.60 -5.51 -21.93
N GLU A 249 -5.66 -4.77 -21.62
CA GLU A 249 -5.70 -3.32 -21.82
C GLU A 249 -4.73 -2.61 -20.85
N MET A 250 -4.59 -3.09 -19.63
CA MET A 250 -3.62 -2.56 -18.65
C MET A 250 -2.18 -2.72 -19.18
N ILE A 251 -1.80 -3.89 -19.65
CA ILE A 251 -0.47 -4.14 -20.22
C ILE A 251 -0.26 -3.31 -21.48
N LYS A 252 -1.27 -3.19 -22.35
CA LYS A 252 -1.21 -2.34 -23.55
C LYS A 252 -0.89 -0.87 -23.20
N ARG A 253 -1.45 -0.35 -22.12
CA ARG A 253 -1.13 1.01 -21.61
C ARG A 253 0.31 1.10 -21.11
N ALA A 254 0.78 0.09 -20.38
CA ALA A 254 2.16 0.04 -19.90
C ALA A 254 3.17 -0.08 -21.06
N VAL A 255 2.87 -0.90 -22.09
CA VAL A 255 3.66 -0.98 -23.33
C VAL A 255 3.78 0.39 -23.98
N PHE A 256 2.66 1.07 -24.19
CA PHE A 256 2.64 2.37 -24.83
C PHE A 256 3.40 3.45 -24.01
N ALA A 257 3.29 3.43 -22.69
CA ALA A 257 4.06 4.32 -21.82
C ALA A 257 5.58 4.08 -22.00
N ARG A 258 6.00 2.81 -22.07
CA ARG A 258 7.40 2.46 -22.33
C ARG A 258 7.87 2.94 -23.72
N GLU A 259 7.06 2.74 -24.75
CA GLU A 259 7.36 3.20 -26.12
C GLU A 259 7.49 4.71 -26.21
N LEU A 260 6.73 5.45 -25.42
CA LEU A 260 6.87 6.90 -25.28
C LEU A 260 8.08 7.32 -24.45
N GLY A 261 8.83 6.38 -23.86
CA GLY A 261 9.97 6.68 -23.00
C GLY A 261 9.58 7.27 -21.63
N VAL A 262 8.33 7.16 -21.21
CA VAL A 262 7.88 7.61 -19.89
C VAL A 262 8.32 6.58 -18.85
N PRO A 263 9.06 6.97 -17.80
CA PRO A 263 9.72 6.00 -16.91
C PRO A 263 8.79 5.32 -15.91
N ILE A 264 7.58 5.87 -15.65
CA ILE A 264 6.73 5.46 -14.53
C ILE A 264 5.30 5.19 -15.01
N VAL A 265 4.73 4.07 -14.57
CA VAL A 265 3.29 3.77 -14.67
C VAL A 265 2.66 3.66 -13.28
N MET A 266 1.36 3.89 -13.20
CA MET A 266 0.59 3.79 -11.97
C MET A 266 -0.47 2.69 -12.08
N HIS A 267 -0.78 2.06 -10.95
CA HIS A 267 -1.85 1.07 -10.85
C HIS A 267 -2.61 1.21 -9.53
N ASP A 268 -3.93 1.14 -9.61
CA ASP A 268 -4.83 1.17 -8.47
C ASP A 268 -5.01 -0.27 -7.95
N TYR A 269 -4.20 -0.68 -6.99
CA TYR A 269 -4.03 -2.08 -6.65
C TYR A 269 -5.29 -2.75 -6.06
N LEU A 270 -6.07 -2.03 -5.24
CA LEU A 270 -7.28 -2.61 -4.63
C LEU A 270 -8.39 -2.81 -5.66
N THR A 271 -8.62 -1.82 -6.53
CA THR A 271 -9.65 -1.92 -7.57
C THR A 271 -9.23 -2.82 -8.73
N GLY A 272 -7.92 -2.89 -9.02
CA GLY A 272 -7.36 -3.79 -10.02
C GLY A 272 -7.25 -5.24 -9.55
N GLY A 273 -7.03 -5.44 -8.28
CA GLY A 273 -6.88 -6.75 -7.64
C GLY A 273 -5.47 -7.32 -7.69
N PHE A 274 -5.21 -8.29 -6.82
CA PHE A 274 -3.87 -8.81 -6.57
C PHE A 274 -3.22 -9.43 -7.81
N THR A 275 -3.96 -10.19 -8.60
CA THR A 275 -3.45 -10.84 -9.82
C THR A 275 -3.02 -9.80 -10.86
N ALA A 276 -3.84 -8.79 -11.13
CA ALA A 276 -3.51 -7.71 -12.06
C ALA A 276 -2.28 -6.93 -11.59
N ASN A 277 -2.22 -6.63 -10.30
CA ASN A 277 -1.09 -5.95 -9.67
C ASN A 277 0.22 -6.73 -9.84
N THR A 278 0.22 -8.04 -9.54
CA THR A 278 1.38 -8.91 -9.70
C THR A 278 1.83 -8.98 -11.17
N THR A 279 0.88 -9.14 -12.10
CA THR A 279 1.16 -9.16 -13.54
C THR A 279 1.83 -7.88 -14.01
N LEU A 280 1.32 -6.71 -13.58
CA LEU A 280 1.92 -5.42 -13.96
C LEU A 280 3.30 -5.22 -13.33
N ALA A 281 3.49 -5.64 -12.08
CA ALA A 281 4.78 -5.56 -11.39
C ALA A 281 5.86 -6.38 -12.11
N HIS A 282 5.53 -7.61 -12.55
CA HIS A 282 6.44 -8.43 -13.36
C HIS A 282 6.77 -7.76 -14.69
N TYR A 283 5.75 -7.25 -15.39
CA TYR A 283 5.97 -6.52 -16.64
C TYR A 283 6.89 -5.31 -16.45
N CYS A 284 6.68 -4.51 -15.41
CA CYS A 284 7.50 -3.34 -15.11
C CYS A 284 8.95 -3.72 -14.83
N ARG A 285 9.19 -4.80 -14.06
CA ARG A 285 10.53 -5.31 -13.80
C ARG A 285 11.24 -5.71 -15.10
N ASP A 286 10.60 -6.53 -15.91
CA ASP A 286 11.18 -7.10 -17.14
C ASP A 286 11.44 -6.04 -18.22
N ASN A 287 10.73 -4.91 -18.14
CA ASN A 287 10.79 -3.84 -19.13
C ASN A 287 11.37 -2.52 -18.60
N GLY A 288 11.93 -2.53 -17.41
CA GLY A 288 12.64 -1.38 -16.82
C GLY A 288 11.77 -0.18 -16.49
N LEU A 289 10.46 -0.36 -16.28
CA LEU A 289 9.53 0.67 -15.83
C LEU A 289 9.48 0.75 -14.32
N LEU A 290 9.39 1.95 -13.77
CA LEU A 290 9.04 2.19 -12.38
C LEU A 290 7.52 2.03 -12.21
N LEU A 291 7.11 1.54 -11.05
CA LEU A 291 5.69 1.29 -10.75
C LEU A 291 5.26 2.06 -9.50
N HIS A 292 4.27 2.94 -9.66
CA HIS A 292 3.57 3.58 -8.56
C HIS A 292 2.28 2.81 -8.25
N ILE A 293 2.16 2.32 -7.03
CA ILE A 293 0.97 1.64 -6.54
C ILE A 293 0.10 2.62 -5.75
N HIS A 294 -1.14 2.81 -6.21
CA HIS A 294 -2.12 3.67 -5.57
C HIS A 294 -3.22 2.83 -4.89
N ARG A 295 -3.62 3.22 -3.69
CA ARG A 295 -4.60 2.43 -2.90
C ARG A 295 -6.01 2.41 -3.49
N ALA A 296 -6.51 3.54 -4.06
CA ALA A 296 -7.82 3.68 -4.74
C ALA A 296 -9.03 2.99 -4.07
N MET A 297 -9.05 2.83 -2.81
CA MET A 297 -10.14 2.37 -1.94
C MET A 297 -9.72 2.60 -0.49
N HIS A 298 -10.59 2.27 0.47
CA HIS A 298 -10.19 2.29 1.87
C HIS A 298 -9.23 1.14 2.14
N ALA A 299 -7.95 1.46 2.26
CA ALA A 299 -6.90 0.51 2.66
C ALA A 299 -6.53 0.76 4.11
N VAL A 300 -6.23 -0.29 4.84
CA VAL A 300 -5.53 -0.19 6.12
C VAL A 300 -4.21 0.50 5.86
N ILE A 301 -3.98 1.61 6.54
CA ILE A 301 -2.69 2.29 6.47
C ILE A 301 -1.69 1.39 7.18
N ASP A 302 -0.79 0.80 6.41
CA ASP A 302 0.38 0.14 6.97
C ASP A 302 1.18 1.20 7.73
N ARG A 303 1.16 1.13 9.05
CA ARG A 303 2.01 1.96 9.89
C ARG A 303 3.40 1.39 9.74
N GLN A 304 4.17 2.09 8.94
CA GLN A 304 5.55 1.77 8.65
C GLN A 304 6.36 1.42 9.89
N LYS A 305 7.14 0.47 9.72
CA LYS A 305 8.31 -0.12 10.35
C LYS A 305 8.06 -1.62 10.47
N ASN A 306 9.06 -2.40 10.60
CA ASN A 306 9.08 -3.86 10.78
C ASN A 306 8.18 -4.40 11.92
N HIS A 307 7.14 -3.65 12.29
CA HIS A 307 6.18 -4.00 13.33
C HIS A 307 4.76 -3.85 12.77
N GLY A 308 4.08 -4.97 12.62
CA GLY A 308 2.63 -5.02 12.60
C GLY A 308 2.04 -4.62 13.96
N ILE A 309 0.72 -4.65 14.08
CA ILE A 309 0.03 -4.32 15.34
C ILE A 309 0.34 -5.38 16.40
N PHE A 310 0.41 -6.64 16.01
CA PHE A 310 0.58 -7.81 16.87
C PHE A 310 1.86 -8.59 16.60
N PHE A 311 2.44 -8.48 15.39
CA PHE A 311 3.63 -9.22 14.99
C PHE A 311 4.75 -8.32 14.54
N THR A 312 5.99 -8.78 14.69
CA THR A 312 7.14 -8.23 13.99
C THR A 312 7.26 -8.91 12.63
N GLN A 313 7.37 -8.12 11.54
CA GLN A 313 7.56 -8.62 10.18
C GLN A 313 8.99 -8.35 9.71
N ASP A 314 9.70 -9.41 9.33
CA ASP A 314 11.00 -9.31 8.69
C ASP A 314 10.86 -9.60 7.18
N TRP A 315 11.17 -8.59 6.35
CA TRP A 315 11.13 -8.68 4.89
C TRP A 315 12.43 -9.21 4.27
N VAL A 316 13.44 -9.46 5.10
CA VAL A 316 14.74 -10.07 4.74
C VAL A 316 15.43 -9.30 3.61
N SER A 317 15.55 -9.92 2.43
CA SER A 317 16.21 -9.36 1.25
C SER A 317 15.25 -8.69 0.25
N MET A 318 13.96 -8.54 0.61
CA MET A 318 13.03 -7.83 -0.27
C MET A 318 13.42 -6.36 -0.38
N PRO A 319 13.56 -5.80 -1.59
CA PRO A 319 13.94 -4.41 -1.77
C PRO A 319 12.94 -3.46 -1.10
N GLY A 320 13.46 -2.40 -0.48
CA GLY A 320 12.62 -1.33 0.07
C GLY A 320 11.90 -0.56 -1.04
N VAL A 321 10.73 -0.02 -0.70
CA VAL A 321 9.90 0.84 -1.58
C VAL A 321 9.91 2.27 -1.08
N ILE A 322 9.77 3.24 -1.99
CA ILE A 322 9.66 4.66 -1.65
C ILE A 322 8.20 4.97 -1.29
N PRO A 323 7.87 5.32 -0.05
CA PRO A 323 6.52 5.73 0.34
C PRO A 323 6.16 7.09 -0.26
N VAL A 324 4.86 7.30 -0.52
CA VAL A 324 4.33 8.55 -1.05
C VAL A 324 3.41 9.20 -0.03
N ALA A 325 3.83 10.33 0.53
CA ALA A 325 3.03 11.15 1.42
C ALA A 325 2.12 12.06 0.58
N SER A 326 0.81 11.93 0.72
CA SER A 326 -0.20 12.66 -0.05
C SER A 326 -1.45 12.95 0.79
N GLY A 327 -2.14 14.04 0.45
CA GLY A 327 -3.41 14.44 1.06
C GLY A 327 -3.32 15.68 1.91
N GLY A 328 -3.94 16.79 1.44
CA GLY A 328 -4.08 18.05 2.18
C GLY A 328 -2.80 18.80 2.54
N ILE A 329 -1.65 18.42 1.97
CA ILE A 329 -0.35 19.01 2.32
C ILE A 329 -0.03 20.27 1.51
N HIS A 330 0.68 21.21 2.14
CA HIS A 330 1.16 22.47 1.55
C HIS A 330 2.48 22.92 2.22
N VAL A 331 3.05 24.02 1.77
CA VAL A 331 4.40 24.49 2.14
C VAL A 331 4.68 24.53 3.65
N TRP A 332 3.70 24.87 4.49
CA TRP A 332 3.88 24.88 5.96
C TRP A 332 4.09 23.48 6.58
N HIS A 333 3.68 22.44 5.88
CA HIS A 333 3.92 21.06 6.33
C HIS A 333 5.31 20.55 5.94
N MET A 334 6.05 21.26 5.08
CA MET A 334 7.32 20.78 4.55
C MET A 334 8.35 20.39 5.63
N PRO A 335 8.56 21.17 6.70
CA PRO A 335 9.51 20.78 7.74
C PRO A 335 9.13 19.45 8.41
N ALA A 336 7.87 19.30 8.81
CA ALA A 336 7.38 18.09 9.46
C ALA A 336 7.44 16.87 8.51
N LEU A 337 7.08 17.04 7.24
CA LEU A 337 7.15 15.97 6.24
C LEU A 337 8.58 15.52 5.99
N THR A 338 9.52 16.46 5.88
CA THR A 338 10.95 16.18 5.69
C THR A 338 11.54 15.45 6.90
N GLU A 339 11.14 15.82 8.11
CA GLU A 339 11.58 15.18 9.35
C GLU A 339 11.01 13.76 9.49
N ILE A 340 9.71 13.59 9.27
CA ILE A 340 9.00 12.32 9.52
C ILE A 340 9.37 11.27 8.46
N PHE A 341 9.42 11.65 7.18
CA PHE A 341 9.58 10.69 6.09
C PHE A 341 11.02 10.52 5.61
N GLY A 342 11.91 11.44 5.92
CA GLY A 342 13.29 11.38 5.47
C GLY A 342 13.44 11.48 3.95
N ASP A 343 14.63 11.16 3.44
CA ASP A 343 14.96 11.31 2.01
C ASP A 343 14.26 10.30 1.11
N ASP A 344 14.07 9.07 1.59
CA ASP A 344 13.51 7.97 0.79
C ASP A 344 11.97 8.00 0.75
N SER A 345 11.43 9.15 0.32
CA SER A 345 10.00 9.39 0.20
C SER A 345 9.66 10.29 -0.99
N VAL A 346 8.40 10.27 -1.42
CA VAL A 346 7.82 11.27 -2.33
C VAL A 346 6.81 12.11 -1.56
N LEU A 347 6.99 13.41 -1.58
CA LEU A 347 6.03 14.37 -1.03
C LEU A 347 5.13 14.86 -2.18
N GLN A 348 3.85 14.46 -2.15
CA GLN A 348 2.90 14.60 -3.26
C GLN A 348 1.88 15.71 -2.98
N PHE A 349 2.09 16.86 -3.55
CA PHE A 349 1.25 18.05 -3.38
C PHE A 349 0.20 18.16 -4.49
N GLY A 350 -1.07 18.06 -4.19
CA GLY A 350 -2.15 18.34 -5.15
C GLY A 350 -2.53 19.82 -5.13
N GLY A 351 -3.52 20.19 -4.30
CA GLY A 351 -3.93 21.58 -4.10
C GLY A 351 -2.80 22.49 -3.65
N GLY A 352 -1.84 22.00 -2.87
CA GLY A 352 -0.66 22.74 -2.42
C GLY A 352 0.33 23.14 -3.54
N THR A 353 0.11 22.71 -4.77
CA THR A 353 0.80 23.22 -5.97
C THR A 353 -0.17 23.99 -6.87
N LEU A 354 -1.26 23.33 -7.26
CA LEU A 354 -2.20 23.85 -8.29
C LEU A 354 -3.12 24.95 -7.78
N GLY A 355 -3.23 25.14 -6.46
CA GLY A 355 -3.97 26.23 -5.83
C GLY A 355 -3.15 27.49 -5.57
N HIS A 356 -1.91 27.56 -6.06
CA HIS A 356 -1.08 28.75 -5.89
C HIS A 356 -1.68 29.95 -6.64
N PRO A 357 -1.72 31.16 -6.03
CA PRO A 357 -2.40 32.33 -6.61
C PRO A 357 -1.82 32.78 -7.97
N TRP A 358 -0.57 32.46 -8.24
CA TRP A 358 0.10 32.85 -9.50
C TRP A 358 0.20 31.69 -10.52
N GLY A 359 -0.42 30.52 -10.23
CA GLY A 359 -0.48 29.38 -11.13
C GLY A 359 0.47 28.23 -10.76
N ASN A 360 0.54 27.23 -11.64
CA ASN A 360 1.15 25.93 -11.33
C ASN A 360 2.67 25.99 -11.21
N ALA A 361 3.36 26.70 -12.10
CA ALA A 361 4.83 26.79 -12.04
C ALA A 361 5.32 27.54 -10.79
N PRO A 362 4.75 28.70 -10.40
CA PRO A 362 5.04 29.32 -9.12
C PRO A 362 4.70 28.43 -7.91
N GLY A 363 3.61 27.67 -7.96
CA GLY A 363 3.26 26.71 -6.90
C GLY A 363 4.28 25.57 -6.77
N ALA A 364 4.78 25.09 -7.90
CA ALA A 364 5.87 24.10 -7.93
C ALA A 364 7.18 24.69 -7.37
N ALA A 365 7.53 25.93 -7.78
CA ALA A 365 8.70 26.63 -7.27
C ALA A 365 8.62 26.86 -5.75
N ALA A 366 7.46 27.26 -5.23
CA ALA A 366 7.23 27.41 -3.80
C ALA A 366 7.51 26.12 -3.02
N ASN A 367 6.99 24.98 -3.49
CA ASN A 367 7.24 23.68 -2.85
C ASN A 367 8.71 23.28 -2.95
N ARG A 368 9.37 23.55 -4.08
CA ARG A 368 10.79 23.23 -4.27
C ARG A 368 11.67 24.05 -3.34
N VAL A 369 11.46 25.35 -3.24
CA VAL A 369 12.19 26.24 -2.34
C VAL A 369 11.98 25.85 -0.88
N ALA A 370 10.74 25.55 -0.48
CA ALA A 370 10.45 25.09 0.87
C ALA A 370 11.21 23.80 1.21
N LEU A 371 11.24 22.82 0.29
CA LEU A 371 11.99 21.58 0.49
C LEU A 371 13.49 21.84 0.61
N GLU A 372 14.07 22.58 -0.31
CA GLU A 372 15.51 22.86 -0.33
C GLU A 372 15.94 23.61 0.95
N ALA A 373 15.15 24.57 1.41
CA ALA A 373 15.40 25.27 2.66
C ALA A 373 15.38 24.32 3.87
N CYS A 374 14.42 23.38 3.94
CA CYS A 374 14.35 22.39 4.99
C CYS A 374 15.53 21.41 4.96
N VAL A 375 15.89 20.90 3.77
CA VAL A 375 17.02 19.97 3.61
C VAL A 375 18.34 20.66 3.97
N GLN A 376 18.56 21.89 3.53
CA GLN A 376 19.74 22.65 3.90
C GLN A 376 19.82 22.86 5.41
N ALA A 377 18.75 23.33 6.05
CA ALA A 377 18.71 23.55 7.50
C ALA A 377 18.98 22.26 8.28
N ARG A 378 18.38 21.14 7.87
CA ARG A 378 18.65 19.83 8.46
C ARG A 378 20.14 19.44 8.35
N ASN A 379 20.73 19.64 7.17
CA ASN A 379 22.14 19.31 6.94
C ASN A 379 23.09 20.22 7.75
N GLU A 380 22.65 21.41 8.11
CA GLU A 380 23.34 22.33 9.04
C GLU A 380 23.10 21.95 10.52
N GLY A 381 22.32 20.89 10.79
CA GLY A 381 22.03 20.40 12.14
C GLY A 381 20.92 21.15 12.87
N ARG A 382 20.09 21.91 12.17
CA ARG A 382 18.95 22.61 12.74
C ARG A 382 17.77 21.66 12.97
N ASP A 383 16.99 21.92 13.99
CA ASP A 383 15.82 21.12 14.40
C ASP A 383 14.58 21.54 13.60
N LEU A 384 14.19 20.74 12.61
CA LEU A 384 13.02 21.04 11.75
C LEU A 384 11.70 21.03 12.54
N ALA A 385 11.59 20.26 13.62
CA ALA A 385 10.38 20.23 14.44
C ALA A 385 10.18 21.53 15.23
N ARG A 386 11.27 22.13 15.70
CA ARG A 386 11.24 23.36 16.50
C ARG A 386 11.35 24.62 15.63
N GLU A 387 12.24 24.61 14.65
CA GLU A 387 12.61 25.80 13.88
C GLU A 387 11.90 25.85 12.50
N GLY A 388 11.11 24.86 12.14
CA GLY A 388 10.55 24.68 10.80
C GLY A 388 9.82 25.93 10.27
N ASN A 389 8.99 26.59 11.10
CA ASN A 389 8.31 27.81 10.73
C ASN A 389 9.25 28.99 10.44
N GLU A 390 10.37 29.09 11.17
CA GLU A 390 11.37 30.13 10.96
C GLU A 390 12.16 29.88 9.67
N ILE A 391 12.48 28.64 9.38
CA ILE A 391 13.14 28.22 8.15
C ILE A 391 12.29 28.61 6.94
N ILE A 392 11.00 28.29 6.95
CA ILE A 392 10.07 28.67 5.88
C ILE A 392 9.98 30.20 5.74
N ARG A 393 9.81 30.92 6.86
CA ARG A 393 9.76 32.40 6.83
C ARG A 393 11.07 33.02 6.33
N ALA A 394 12.21 32.44 6.67
CA ALA A 394 13.50 32.90 6.16
C ALA A 394 13.60 32.72 4.65
N ALA A 395 13.14 31.59 4.12
CA ALA A 395 13.11 31.31 2.69
C ALA A 395 12.12 32.22 1.93
N CYS A 396 11.02 32.65 2.55
CA CYS A 396 10.09 33.64 1.96
C CYS A 396 10.74 34.99 1.65
N LYS A 397 11.86 35.36 2.29
CA LYS A 397 12.53 36.63 2.05
C LYS A 397 13.14 36.74 0.67
N TRP A 398 13.46 35.62 0.04
CA TRP A 398 14.09 35.58 -1.28
C TRP A 398 13.27 34.81 -2.34
N SER A 399 12.17 34.14 -1.94
CA SER A 399 11.22 33.51 -2.85
C SER A 399 9.84 34.14 -2.70
N PRO A 400 9.45 35.01 -3.64
CA PRO A 400 8.12 35.60 -3.67
C PRO A 400 7.03 34.54 -3.90
N GLU A 401 7.31 33.44 -4.62
CA GLU A 401 6.39 32.34 -4.83
C GLU A 401 6.08 31.65 -3.50
N LEU A 402 7.11 31.34 -2.70
CA LEU A 402 6.92 30.73 -1.40
C LEU A 402 6.18 31.69 -0.45
N ALA A 403 6.51 32.97 -0.46
CA ALA A 403 5.82 33.97 0.34
C ALA A 403 4.32 34.05 0.01
N ALA A 404 3.96 34.04 -1.28
CA ALA A 404 2.57 34.04 -1.72
C ALA A 404 1.83 32.76 -1.29
N ALA A 405 2.46 31.58 -1.41
CA ALA A 405 1.91 30.32 -0.93
C ALA A 405 1.67 30.32 0.58
N CYS A 406 2.64 30.83 1.34
CA CYS A 406 2.55 30.93 2.80
C CYS A 406 1.42 31.83 3.26
N GLU A 407 1.17 32.93 2.55
CA GLU A 407 0.09 33.85 2.88
C GLU A 407 -1.30 33.25 2.61
N VAL A 408 -1.46 32.54 1.49
CA VAL A 408 -2.74 31.88 1.12
C VAL A 408 -3.13 30.81 2.13
N TRP A 409 -2.17 30.01 2.60
CA TRP A 409 -2.45 28.84 3.45
C TRP A 409 -2.13 29.05 4.94
N LYS A 410 -1.88 30.26 5.38
CA LYS A 410 -1.52 30.56 6.78
C LYS A 410 -2.59 30.20 7.82
N ALA A 411 -3.86 30.18 7.42
CA ALA A 411 -5.01 29.89 8.28
C ALA A 411 -5.61 28.50 8.08
N ILE A 412 -5.07 27.69 7.16
CA ILE A 412 -5.57 26.35 6.93
C ILE A 412 -4.91 25.40 7.92
N LYS A 413 -5.66 25.04 8.95
CA LYS A 413 -5.32 23.98 9.89
C LYS A 413 -6.20 22.78 9.58
N PHE A 414 -5.59 21.65 9.25
CA PHE A 414 -6.26 20.36 9.22
C PHE A 414 -6.06 19.71 10.59
N GLU A 415 -6.87 20.09 11.55
CA GLU A 415 -6.96 19.41 12.84
C GLU A 415 -7.99 18.29 12.68
N PHE A 416 -7.52 17.12 12.31
CA PHE A 416 -8.33 15.90 12.38
C PHE A 416 -7.94 15.16 13.66
N GLU A 417 -8.85 15.07 14.59
CA GLU A 417 -8.81 13.96 15.53
C GLU A 417 -9.16 12.70 14.70
N PRO A 418 -8.36 11.64 14.76
CA PRO A 418 -8.74 10.37 14.16
C PRO A 418 -9.94 9.85 14.94
N VAL A 419 -11.12 10.15 14.44
CA VAL A 419 -12.36 9.63 15.02
C VAL A 419 -12.59 8.28 14.35
N ASP A 420 -12.16 7.24 15.00
CA ASP A 420 -12.56 5.87 14.67
C ASP A 420 -13.97 5.68 15.25
N THR A 421 -14.98 6.33 14.60
CA THR A 421 -16.39 6.29 15.01
C THR A 421 -17.16 5.17 14.35
N ILE A 422 -16.49 4.24 13.67
CA ILE A 422 -17.15 3.09 13.05
C ILE A 422 -17.74 2.14 14.10
N ASP A 423 -17.28 2.22 15.33
CA ASP A 423 -17.69 1.36 16.45
C ASP A 423 -18.56 2.08 17.51
N LYS A 424 -19.20 3.21 17.18
CA LYS A 424 -20.19 3.86 18.06
C LYS A 424 -21.58 3.80 17.47
#